data_de2843a7a7d3488faba916e997911bae
#
_entry.id   de2843a7a7d3488faba916e997911bae
#
_cell.length_a   1.000
_cell.length_b   1.000
_cell.length_c   1.000
_cell.angle_alpha   90.00
_cell.angle_beta   90.00
_cell.angle_gamma   90.00
#
_symmetry.space_group_name_H-M   'P 1'
#
loop_
_entity.id
_entity.type
_entity.pdbx_description
1 polymer ?
#
loop_
_entity_poly.entity_id
_entity_poly.type
_entity_poly.pdbx_seq_one_letter_code
_entity_poly.pdbx_strand_id
1 'polypeptide(L)'
;MIQIDETLENWLKEKGYIRKGRGKHEIAKLCDELKKSAVKMWQYAMQEDILGNRNSFSKTDPDATFMHMKYDYYNNTVVFKPGYNVQMGVSSEYIRHIYISSDANDTKTYIPFMNEYYEA
;
A
#
# COMPACT_ATOMS: atom_id res chain seq x y z
N MET A 1 -1.87 -5.51 22.25
CA MET A 1 -2.93 -6.28 21.57
C MET A 1 -3.06 -7.73 22.05
N ILE A 2 -1.97 -8.46 22.26
CA ILE A 2 -1.95 -9.85 22.75
C ILE A 2 -2.58 -9.97 24.17
N GLN A 3 -2.30 -9.06 25.10
CA GLN A 3 -2.83 -9.06 26.45
C GLN A 3 -4.35 -8.92 26.53
N ILE A 4 -4.96 -8.12 25.67
CA ILE A 4 -6.43 -7.94 25.63
C ILE A 4 -7.11 -9.22 25.17
N ASP A 5 -6.50 -9.94 24.24
CA ASP A 5 -7.02 -11.20 23.72
C ASP A 5 -7.09 -12.30 24.79
N GLU A 6 -6.00 -12.48 25.55
CA GLU A 6 -5.95 -13.46 26.62
C GLU A 6 -6.93 -13.16 27.74
N THR A 7 -7.04 -11.90 28.14
CA THR A 7 -7.98 -11.48 29.19
C THR A 7 -9.42 -11.74 28.79
N LEU A 8 -9.77 -11.46 27.55
CA LEU A 8 -11.11 -11.63 27.01
C LEU A 8 -11.47 -13.10 26.82
N GLU A 9 -10.51 -13.93 26.43
CA GLU A 9 -10.69 -15.39 26.36
C GLU A 9 -10.88 -16.03 27.72
N ASN A 10 -10.11 -15.61 28.70
CA ASN A 10 -10.24 -16.10 30.07
C ASN A 10 -11.59 -15.71 30.67
N TRP A 11 -12.04 -14.48 30.46
CA TRP A 11 -13.35 -14.01 30.89
C TRP A 11 -14.50 -14.81 30.24
N LEU A 12 -14.44 -15.08 28.94
CA LEU A 12 -15.43 -15.89 28.24
C LEU A 12 -15.50 -17.33 28.76
N LYS A 13 -14.33 -17.92 29.09
CA LYS A 13 -14.26 -19.26 29.70
C LYS A 13 -14.85 -19.28 31.11
N GLU A 14 -14.51 -18.30 31.93
CA GLU A 14 -15.00 -18.17 33.30
C GLU A 14 -16.52 -18.05 33.35
N LYS A 15 -17.11 -17.28 32.43
CA LYS A 15 -18.56 -17.10 32.30
C LYS A 15 -19.28 -18.28 31.59
N GLY A 16 -18.52 -19.28 31.11
CA GLY A 16 -19.10 -20.45 30.44
C GLY A 16 -19.66 -20.18 29.04
N TYR A 17 -19.27 -19.09 28.39
CA TYR A 17 -19.73 -18.78 27.04
C TYR A 17 -18.99 -19.63 25.99
N ILE A 18 -19.77 -20.37 25.19
CA ILE A 18 -19.22 -21.22 24.12
C ILE A 18 -18.69 -20.36 22.99
N ARG A 19 -17.41 -20.50 22.67
CA ARG A 19 -16.74 -19.72 21.64
C ARG A 19 -16.68 -20.42 20.28
N LYS A 20 -16.70 -21.75 20.22
CA LYS A 20 -16.54 -22.54 18.98
C LYS A 20 -17.76 -23.40 18.68
N GLY A 21 -18.01 -23.64 17.39
CA GLY A 21 -19.04 -24.55 16.91
C GLY A 21 -20.40 -23.90 16.64
N ARG A 22 -21.40 -24.73 16.33
CA ARG A 22 -22.77 -24.27 15.99
C ARG A 22 -23.50 -23.62 17.15
N GLY A 23 -23.13 -23.95 18.40
CA GLY A 23 -23.69 -23.39 19.61
C GLY A 23 -22.95 -22.16 20.17
N LYS A 24 -22.21 -21.44 19.34
CA LYS A 24 -21.46 -20.27 19.78
C LYS A 24 -22.36 -19.20 20.37
N HIS A 25 -22.09 -18.81 21.61
CA HIS A 25 -22.88 -17.79 22.33
C HIS A 25 -22.79 -16.42 21.63
N GLU A 26 -23.89 -15.64 21.67
CA GLU A 26 -23.95 -14.34 20.98
C GLU A 26 -22.86 -13.37 21.45
N ILE A 27 -22.59 -13.35 22.77
CA ILE A 27 -21.48 -12.52 23.32
C ILE A 27 -20.15 -12.92 22.74
N ALA A 28 -19.89 -14.22 22.55
CA ALA A 28 -18.64 -14.68 21.92
C ALA A 28 -18.55 -14.27 20.44
N LYS A 29 -19.67 -14.24 19.71
CA LYS A 29 -19.73 -13.72 18.33
C LYS A 29 -19.41 -12.23 18.29
N LEU A 30 -20.03 -11.46 19.18
CA LEU A 30 -19.80 -10.02 19.28
C LEU A 30 -18.32 -9.70 19.61
N CYS A 31 -17.71 -10.44 20.52
CA CYS A 31 -16.30 -10.30 20.84
C CYS A 31 -15.40 -10.56 19.63
N ASP A 32 -15.70 -11.59 18.82
CA ASP A 32 -14.93 -11.87 17.59
C ASP A 32 -15.10 -10.77 16.54
N GLU A 33 -16.29 -10.18 16.42
CA GLU A 33 -16.55 -9.05 15.51
C GLU A 33 -15.80 -7.79 15.96
N LEU A 34 -15.80 -7.51 17.26
CA LEU A 34 -15.02 -6.40 17.81
C LEU A 34 -13.53 -6.57 17.57
N LYS A 35 -12.98 -7.78 17.75
CA LYS A 35 -11.59 -8.07 17.43
C LYS A 35 -11.26 -7.84 15.97
N LYS A 36 -12.11 -8.34 15.07
CA LYS A 36 -11.92 -8.11 13.62
C LYS A 36 -11.94 -6.63 13.27
N SER A 37 -12.84 -5.88 13.88
CA SER A 37 -12.95 -4.44 13.66
C SER A 37 -11.74 -3.68 14.20
N ALA A 38 -11.23 -4.05 15.37
CA ALA A 38 -10.02 -3.46 15.95
C ALA A 38 -8.79 -3.70 15.07
N VAL A 39 -8.64 -4.93 14.52
CA VAL A 39 -7.55 -5.24 13.58
C VAL A 39 -7.66 -4.40 12.30
N LYS A 40 -8.87 -4.24 11.76
CA LYS A 40 -9.09 -3.39 10.58
C LYS A 40 -8.79 -1.92 10.85
N MET A 41 -9.22 -1.39 11.98
CA MET A 41 -8.91 -0.01 12.38
C MET A 41 -7.40 0.22 12.46
N TRP A 42 -6.66 -0.71 13.05
CA TRP A 42 -5.21 -0.63 13.10
C TRP A 42 -4.57 -0.67 11.71
N GLN A 43 -5.06 -1.55 10.82
CA GLN A 43 -4.62 -1.61 9.43
C GLN A 43 -4.89 -0.29 8.68
N TYR A 44 -6.05 0.33 8.91
CA TYR A 44 -6.38 1.61 8.30
C TYR A 44 -5.48 2.73 8.82
N ALA A 45 -5.20 2.78 10.12
CA ALA A 45 -4.28 3.76 10.67
C ALA A 45 -2.87 3.63 10.04
N MET A 46 -2.35 2.41 9.90
CA MET A 46 -1.08 2.19 9.19
C MET A 46 -1.15 2.62 7.71
N GLN A 47 -2.27 2.38 7.05
CA GLN A 47 -2.45 2.80 5.65
C GLN A 47 -2.52 4.32 5.52
N GLU A 48 -3.12 5.01 6.48
CA GLU A 48 -3.12 6.49 6.54
C GLU A 48 -1.71 7.05 6.71
N ASP A 49 -0.89 6.45 7.58
CA ASP A 49 0.51 6.85 7.75
C ASP A 49 1.31 6.68 6.45
N ILE A 50 1.13 5.56 5.75
CA ILE A 50 1.78 5.31 4.45
C ILE A 50 1.27 6.28 3.38
N LEU A 51 -0.03 6.56 3.39
CA LEU A 51 -0.66 7.45 2.42
C LEU A 51 -0.11 8.89 2.53
N GLY A 52 0.02 9.41 3.76
CA GLY A 52 0.43 10.78 4.03
C GLY A 52 -0.43 11.79 3.28
N ASN A 53 0.18 12.68 2.52
CA ASN A 53 -0.51 13.70 1.72
C ASN A 53 -0.91 13.23 0.30
N ARG A 54 -0.74 11.95 -0.03
CA ARG A 54 -1.08 11.38 -1.33
C ARG A 54 -2.55 10.95 -1.37
N ASN A 55 -3.16 10.98 -2.55
CA ASN A 55 -4.55 10.53 -2.74
C ASN A 55 -4.67 8.99 -2.83
N SER A 56 -3.57 8.30 -3.11
CA SER A 56 -3.54 6.84 -3.27
C SER A 56 -2.13 6.31 -3.12
N PHE A 57 -2.01 5.04 -2.77
CA PHE A 57 -0.75 4.29 -2.78
C PHE A 57 -0.99 2.85 -3.22
N SER A 58 0.03 2.19 -3.72
CA SER A 58 -0.02 0.76 -4.03
C SER A 58 0.23 -0.06 -2.77
N LYS A 59 -0.61 -1.05 -2.50
CA LYS A 59 -0.41 -1.96 -1.36
C LYS A 59 0.82 -2.87 -1.53
N THR A 60 1.23 -3.11 -2.78
CA THR A 60 2.36 -3.97 -3.10
C THR A 60 3.68 -3.20 -3.05
N ASP A 61 3.65 -1.95 -3.47
CA ASP A 61 4.81 -1.05 -3.50
C ASP A 61 4.35 0.36 -3.09
N PRO A 62 4.47 0.71 -1.79
CA PRO A 62 3.99 1.98 -1.27
C PRO A 62 4.69 3.21 -1.86
N ASP A 63 5.91 3.06 -2.38
CA ASP A 63 6.69 4.16 -2.95
C ASP A 63 6.32 4.45 -4.40
N ALA A 64 5.72 3.49 -5.09
CA ALA A 64 5.26 3.66 -6.46
C ALA A 64 4.07 4.64 -6.53
N THR A 65 4.12 5.55 -7.49
CA THR A 65 3.04 6.50 -7.76
C THR A 65 2.11 5.97 -8.84
N PHE A 66 0.80 6.16 -8.66
CA PHE A 66 -0.17 5.85 -9.72
C PHE A 66 -0.01 6.83 -10.87
N MET A 67 0.38 6.28 -12.02
CA MET A 67 0.63 7.02 -13.25
C MET A 67 -0.35 6.65 -14.34
N HIS A 68 -0.67 7.64 -15.16
CA HIS A 68 -1.44 7.44 -16.37
C HIS A 68 -0.55 6.74 -17.41
N MET A 69 -0.81 5.46 -17.66
CA MET A 69 -0.10 4.70 -18.68
C MET A 69 -0.54 5.12 -20.08
N LYS A 70 0.31 4.87 -21.08
CA LYS A 70 -0.08 5.01 -22.48
C LYS A 70 -1.33 4.19 -22.75
N TYR A 71 -2.13 4.66 -23.70
CA TYR A 71 -3.36 3.99 -24.11
C TYR A 71 -3.12 2.50 -24.44
N ASP A 72 -3.88 1.65 -23.78
CA ASP A 72 -3.83 0.21 -24.04
C ASP A 72 -4.73 -0.09 -25.26
N TYR A 73 -4.11 -0.27 -26.41
CA TYR A 73 -4.80 -0.56 -27.66
C TYR A 73 -5.53 -1.92 -27.67
N TYR A 74 -5.12 -2.85 -26.80
CA TYR A 74 -5.76 -4.16 -26.71
C TYR A 74 -7.09 -4.11 -25.95
N ASN A 75 -7.12 -3.34 -24.86
CA ASN A 75 -8.31 -3.25 -24.00
C ASN A 75 -9.12 -1.98 -24.24
N ASN A 76 -8.66 -1.09 -25.11
CA ASN A 76 -9.32 0.19 -25.44
C ASN A 76 -9.56 1.06 -24.21
N THR A 77 -8.65 1.04 -23.24
CA THR A 77 -8.79 1.71 -21.95
C THR A 77 -7.57 2.54 -21.59
N VAL A 78 -7.85 3.62 -20.90
CA VAL A 78 -6.86 4.41 -20.19
C VAL A 78 -6.68 3.79 -18.81
N VAL A 79 -5.48 3.33 -18.49
CA VAL A 79 -5.21 2.61 -17.25
C VAL A 79 -4.24 3.39 -16.37
N PHE A 80 -4.65 3.60 -15.11
CA PHE A 80 -3.75 4.06 -14.06
C PHE A 80 -3.13 2.85 -13.38
N LYS A 81 -1.80 2.81 -13.35
CA LYS A 81 -1.04 1.74 -12.67
C LYS A 81 0.04 2.35 -11.79
N PRO A 82 0.40 1.70 -10.67
CA PRO A 82 1.56 2.10 -9.90
C PRO A 82 2.82 1.83 -10.72
N GLY A 83 3.75 2.77 -10.72
CA GLY A 83 5.01 2.67 -11.47
C GLY A 83 5.97 3.79 -11.11
N TYR A 84 7.12 3.74 -11.77
CA TYR A 84 8.17 4.74 -11.68
C TYR A 84 8.42 5.37 -13.05
N ASN A 85 8.83 6.62 -13.03
CA ASN A 85 9.34 7.31 -14.21
C ASN A 85 10.82 7.01 -14.36
N VAL A 86 11.19 6.37 -15.46
CA VAL A 86 12.59 6.01 -15.76
C VAL A 86 13.07 6.81 -16.93
N GLN A 87 14.09 7.64 -16.71
CA GLN A 87 14.77 8.40 -17.75
C GLN A 87 16.16 7.80 -18.00
N MET A 88 16.54 7.67 -19.27
CA MET A 88 17.82 7.11 -19.67
C MET A 88 18.57 8.06 -20.59
N GLY A 89 19.79 8.39 -20.24
CA GLY A 89 20.74 9.11 -21.10
C GLY A 89 21.54 8.11 -21.95
N VAL A 90 21.44 8.21 -23.25
CA VAL A 90 22.13 7.34 -24.20
C VAL A 90 23.10 8.17 -25.05
N SER A 91 24.32 7.71 -25.19
CA SER A 91 25.34 8.31 -26.09
C SER A 91 26.10 7.21 -26.79
N SER A 92 26.25 7.31 -28.13
CA SER A 92 26.98 6.34 -28.93
C SER A 92 26.59 4.88 -28.66
N GLU A 93 25.29 4.62 -28.59
CA GLU A 93 24.69 3.28 -28.35
C GLU A 93 24.86 2.72 -26.93
N TYR A 94 25.48 3.48 -26.02
CA TYR A 94 25.63 3.10 -24.61
C TYR A 94 24.74 3.91 -23.71
N ILE A 95 24.14 3.23 -22.69
CA ILE A 95 23.43 3.89 -21.60
C ILE A 95 24.49 4.50 -20.67
N ARG A 96 24.52 5.83 -20.56
CA ARG A 96 25.45 6.56 -19.70
C ARG A 96 24.90 6.83 -18.32
N HIS A 97 23.59 7.08 -18.23
CA HIS A 97 22.94 7.41 -16.97
C HIS A 97 21.50 6.94 -16.95
N ILE A 98 21.04 6.49 -15.79
CA ILE A 98 19.64 6.08 -15.54
C ILE A 98 19.16 6.83 -14.30
N TYR A 99 18.05 7.53 -14.43
CA TYR A 99 17.39 8.22 -13.35
C TYR A 99 15.99 7.63 -13.13
N ILE A 100 15.67 7.29 -11.88
CA ILE A 100 14.39 6.70 -11.50
C ILE A 100 13.70 7.62 -10.50
N SER A 101 12.46 8.00 -10.77
CA SER A 101 11.66 8.87 -9.93
C SER A 101 10.24 8.34 -9.74
N SER A 102 9.66 8.63 -8.58
CA SER A 102 8.23 8.43 -8.33
C SER A 102 7.35 9.57 -8.89
N ASP A 103 7.94 10.66 -9.39
CA ASP A 103 7.20 11.71 -10.07
C ASP A 103 6.73 11.26 -11.45
N ALA A 104 5.42 11.33 -11.68
CA ALA A 104 4.81 10.95 -12.96
C ALA A 104 5.07 11.94 -14.10
N ASN A 105 5.56 13.14 -13.78
CA ASN A 105 5.72 14.23 -14.72
C ASN A 105 7.18 14.40 -15.14
N ASP A 106 7.48 14.18 -16.42
CA ASP A 106 8.82 14.32 -17.00
C ASP A 106 9.42 15.71 -16.82
N THR A 107 8.58 16.77 -16.78
CA THR A 107 9.05 18.13 -16.57
C THR A 107 9.76 18.30 -15.22
N LYS A 108 9.30 17.59 -14.19
CA LYS A 108 9.92 17.65 -12.86
C LYS A 108 11.18 16.83 -12.75
N THR A 109 11.28 15.73 -13.50
CA THR A 109 12.40 14.80 -13.46
C THR A 109 13.54 15.19 -14.40
N TYR A 110 13.27 16.05 -15.38
CA TYR A 110 14.26 16.44 -16.39
C TYR A 110 15.47 17.18 -15.80
N ILE A 111 15.24 18.17 -14.96
CA ILE A 111 16.34 18.97 -14.38
C ILE A 111 17.22 18.10 -13.45
N PRO A 112 16.68 17.35 -12.49
CA PRO A 112 17.47 16.41 -11.70
C PRO A 112 18.25 15.41 -12.56
N PHE A 113 17.61 14.81 -13.57
CA PHE A 113 18.25 13.90 -14.49
C PHE A 113 19.46 14.55 -15.22
N MET A 114 19.28 15.76 -15.74
CA MET A 114 20.37 16.45 -16.47
C MET A 114 21.54 16.81 -15.55
N ASN A 115 21.26 17.22 -14.31
CA ASN A 115 22.32 17.51 -13.34
C ASN A 115 23.18 16.26 -13.08
N GLU A 116 22.53 15.12 -12.77
CA GLU A 116 23.23 13.87 -12.54
C GLU A 116 23.95 13.36 -13.80
N TYR A 117 23.34 13.53 -14.98
CA TYR A 117 23.96 13.13 -16.26
C TYR A 117 25.25 13.87 -16.59
N TYR A 118 25.37 15.15 -16.21
CA TYR A 118 26.58 15.94 -16.43
C TYR A 118 27.65 15.75 -15.35
N GLU A 119 27.26 15.29 -14.19
CA GLU A 119 28.17 14.96 -13.09
C GLU A 119 28.79 13.54 -13.23
N ALA A 120 28.14 12.66 -14.00
CA ALA A 120 28.56 11.28 -14.22
C ALA A 120 29.58 11.17 -15.37
#